data_14624106d25ce45a0755c3ce044e80f1
#
_entry.id   14624106d25ce45a0755c3ce044e80f1
#
_cell.length_a   1.000
_cell.length_b   1.000
_cell.length_c   1.000
_cell.angle_alpha   90.00
_cell.angle_beta   90.00
_cell.angle_gamma   90.00
#
_symmetry.space_group_name_H-M   'P 1'
#
loop_
_entity.id
_entity.type
_entity.pdbx_description
1 polymer ?
#
loop_
_entity_poly.entity_id
_entity_poly.type
_entity_poly.pdbx_seq_one_letter_code
_entity_poly.pdbx_strand_id
1 'polypeptide(L)'
;MRWIFIFMLATLRIFQHRPLPPPNQGFITVPASEKYSSPSLLEKIFFGSNYRSEWGTPVTMPVFDIRKTNFRIVQMGGGQQTTSLELVDDKDREWVLRSVDKDVQSDKKIAQNRIVKTIVQEHVSGSYPYAGLSVPDIAQAAGVSAGEQHLYFVPDDTAFGQYRQAMANKVFILVNNQPHLQKGITTAEMLEKLKSDKRYYVHPKEYLKARLVDWLVADWDRHEDQWSWIEKKTDSAIAFYVVPKDRDQAFFRSNGLLVKIVSLFSMPHINQFNKSGRGIQKLGKKAKELDKQITGKLKKEDWETIIKEFQKNVSDSVIESAIKKQPPEIFAIRGNELIEKIKSRRDGLLKHVMKYYHFLQQS
;
A
#
# COMPACT_ATOMS: atom_id res chain seq x y z
N MET A 1 -13.01 -32.53 9.01
CA MET A 1 -13.18 -31.35 8.13
C MET A 1 -14.62 -30.84 7.96
N ARG A 2 -15.64 -31.69 7.87
CA ARG A 2 -17.06 -31.28 7.72
C ARG A 2 -17.63 -30.44 8.88
N TRP A 3 -17.21 -30.66 10.11
CA TRP A 3 -17.73 -29.97 11.32
C TRP A 3 -17.20 -28.54 11.50
N ILE A 4 -16.02 -28.22 11.01
CA ILE A 4 -15.47 -26.83 11.05
C ILE A 4 -16.26 -25.90 10.10
N PHE A 5 -16.81 -26.45 9.01
CA PHE A 5 -17.59 -25.68 8.04
C PHE A 5 -19.01 -25.31 8.53
N ILE A 6 -19.62 -26.10 9.41
CA ILE A 6 -20.99 -25.86 9.90
C ILE A 6 -21.03 -24.67 10.87
N PHE A 7 -19.99 -24.48 11.69
CA PHE A 7 -19.93 -23.33 12.62
C PHE A 7 -19.66 -21.97 11.94
N MET A 8 -19.10 -21.96 10.72
CA MET A 8 -18.81 -20.73 9.97
C MET A 8 -20.07 -20.10 9.34
N LEU A 9 -21.19 -20.81 9.27
CA LEU A 9 -22.44 -20.36 8.63
C LEU A 9 -23.35 -19.50 9.54
N ALA A 10 -23.05 -19.41 10.84
CA ALA A 10 -23.97 -18.80 11.82
C ALA A 10 -23.79 -17.28 12.06
N THR A 11 -22.81 -16.61 11.45
CA THR A 11 -22.61 -15.17 11.64
C THR A 11 -23.05 -14.36 10.42
N LEU A 12 -24.33 -14.43 10.07
CA LEU A 12 -24.95 -13.44 9.19
C LEU A 12 -25.13 -12.15 10.00
N ARG A 13 -24.19 -11.24 9.99
CA ARG A 13 -24.41 -9.89 10.48
C ARG A 13 -25.29 -9.15 9.48
N ILE A 14 -26.47 -8.78 9.90
CA ILE A 14 -27.24 -7.71 9.27
C ILE A 14 -26.54 -6.43 9.70
N PHE A 15 -25.74 -5.84 8.81
CA PHE A 15 -25.20 -4.51 9.02
C PHE A 15 -26.38 -3.54 9.01
N GLN A 16 -26.81 -3.08 10.18
CA GLN A 16 -27.67 -1.92 10.27
C GLN A 16 -26.85 -0.72 9.81
N HIS A 17 -27.16 -0.20 8.63
CA HIS A 17 -26.64 1.08 8.17
C HIS A 17 -27.06 2.16 9.18
N ARG A 18 -26.12 2.59 10.00
CA ARG A 18 -26.32 3.82 10.77
C ARG A 18 -26.33 4.99 9.79
N PRO A 19 -27.27 5.94 9.91
CA PRO A 19 -27.23 7.15 9.11
C PRO A 19 -25.90 7.87 9.38
N LEU A 20 -25.22 8.32 8.31
CA LEU A 20 -24.00 9.10 8.43
C LEU A 20 -24.31 10.44 9.11
N PRO A 21 -23.43 10.94 9.99
CA PRO A 21 -23.59 12.27 10.56
C PRO A 21 -23.51 13.32 9.43
N PRO A 22 -24.27 14.41 9.53
CA PRO A 22 -24.15 15.49 8.56
C PRO A 22 -22.74 16.12 8.61
N PRO A 23 -22.17 16.49 7.45
CA PRO A 23 -20.88 17.17 7.41
C PRO A 23 -20.98 18.54 8.09
N ASN A 24 -20.02 18.86 8.96
CA ASN A 24 -19.91 20.13 9.63
C ASN A 24 -18.75 20.93 9.02
N GLN A 25 -19.03 22.12 8.46
CA GLN A 25 -18.02 23.03 7.88
C GLN A 25 -17.06 22.34 6.86
N GLY A 26 -17.54 21.37 6.09
CA GLY A 26 -16.74 20.64 5.12
C GLY A 26 -15.92 19.46 5.71
N PHE A 27 -16.16 19.10 6.96
CA PHE A 27 -15.58 17.94 7.63
C PHE A 27 -16.66 16.95 8.09
N ILE A 28 -16.28 15.69 8.20
CA ILE A 28 -17.13 14.62 8.73
C ILE A 28 -16.31 13.71 9.64
N THR A 29 -16.95 13.15 10.65
CA THR A 29 -16.30 12.19 11.56
C THR A 29 -16.91 10.80 11.34
N VAL A 30 -16.16 9.94 10.66
CA VAL A 30 -16.58 8.57 10.29
C VAL A 30 -15.42 7.60 10.38
N PRO A 31 -15.65 6.29 10.60
CA PRO A 31 -14.61 5.27 10.52
C PRO A 31 -14.19 5.01 9.06
N ALA A 32 -12.98 4.48 8.86
CA ALA A 32 -12.53 4.03 7.54
C ALA A 32 -13.45 2.93 6.98
N SER A 33 -13.90 2.00 7.84
CA SER A 33 -14.96 1.03 7.53
C SER A 33 -15.52 0.42 8.81
N GLU A 34 -16.84 0.37 8.93
CA GLU A 34 -17.52 -0.31 10.05
C GLU A 34 -17.49 -1.85 9.93
N LYS A 35 -17.22 -2.38 8.74
CA LYS A 35 -17.24 -3.83 8.45
C LYS A 35 -16.35 -4.65 9.39
N TYR A 36 -15.26 -4.06 9.87
CA TYR A 36 -14.25 -4.76 10.66
C TYR A 36 -14.31 -4.45 12.16
N SER A 37 -15.11 -3.48 12.58
CA SER A 37 -15.06 -2.86 13.91
C SER A 37 -15.46 -3.75 15.07
N SER A 38 -16.34 -4.73 14.85
CA SER A 38 -16.94 -5.52 15.92
C SER A 38 -16.87 -7.02 15.64
N PRO A 39 -15.68 -7.65 15.60
CA PRO A 39 -15.56 -9.07 15.33
C PRO A 39 -16.09 -9.91 16.51
N SER A 40 -16.73 -11.03 16.19
CA SER A 40 -17.02 -12.07 17.17
C SER A 40 -15.74 -12.71 17.73
N LEU A 41 -15.85 -13.44 18.84
CA LEU A 41 -14.69 -14.16 19.41
C LEU A 41 -14.10 -15.14 18.40
N LEU A 42 -14.94 -15.87 17.65
CA LEU A 42 -14.50 -16.81 16.62
C LEU A 42 -13.77 -16.09 15.49
N GLU A 43 -14.30 -14.97 15.00
CA GLU A 43 -13.61 -14.17 13.97
C GLU A 43 -12.22 -13.68 14.46
N LYS A 44 -12.09 -13.29 15.73
CA LYS A 44 -10.79 -12.92 16.30
C LYS A 44 -9.80 -14.09 16.33
N ILE A 45 -10.27 -15.31 16.66
CA ILE A 45 -9.41 -16.51 16.69
C ILE A 45 -8.98 -16.89 15.27
N PHE A 46 -9.92 -16.96 14.33
CA PHE A 46 -9.65 -17.46 12.97
C PHE A 46 -8.97 -16.42 12.08
N PHE A 47 -9.41 -15.16 12.13
CA PHE A 47 -8.91 -14.08 11.25
C PHE A 47 -8.00 -13.08 11.95
N GLY A 48 -8.00 -13.06 13.28
CA GLY A 48 -7.16 -12.18 14.09
C GLY A 48 -7.81 -10.86 14.48
N SER A 49 -7.19 -10.19 15.45
CA SER A 49 -7.58 -8.83 15.87
C SER A 49 -7.11 -7.77 14.86
N ASN A 50 -5.98 -8.01 14.18
CA ASN A 50 -5.44 -7.18 13.10
C ASN A 50 -5.48 -5.67 13.42
N TYR A 51 -5.99 -4.85 12.47
CA TYR A 51 -6.18 -3.40 12.61
C TYR A 51 -7.67 -3.02 12.75
N ARG A 52 -8.49 -3.89 13.32
CA ARG A 52 -9.93 -3.67 13.42
C ARG A 52 -10.32 -2.42 14.21
N SER A 53 -9.55 -2.08 15.25
CA SER A 53 -9.73 -0.83 15.99
C SER A 53 -9.50 0.39 15.09
N GLU A 54 -8.44 0.36 14.28
CA GLU A 54 -8.09 1.44 13.36
C GLU A 54 -9.10 1.58 12.22
N TRP A 55 -9.64 0.46 11.75
CA TRP A 55 -10.73 0.47 10.76
C TRP A 55 -12.01 1.06 11.29
N GLY A 56 -12.37 0.74 12.56
CA GLY A 56 -13.64 1.11 13.18
C GLY A 56 -13.63 2.41 13.97
N THR A 57 -12.46 3.02 14.22
CA THR A 57 -12.40 4.28 14.96
C THR A 57 -12.86 5.44 14.08
N PRO A 58 -13.87 6.23 14.52
CA PRO A 58 -14.27 7.42 13.83
C PRO A 58 -13.11 8.44 13.79
N VAL A 59 -12.87 8.99 12.62
CA VAL A 59 -11.81 9.96 12.33
C VAL A 59 -12.43 11.18 11.67
N THR A 60 -12.03 12.36 12.08
CA THR A 60 -12.43 13.62 11.45
C THR A 60 -11.61 13.86 10.20
N MET A 61 -12.26 13.94 9.05
CA MET A 61 -11.62 14.15 7.76
C MET A 61 -12.40 15.12 6.86
N PRO A 62 -11.74 15.79 5.89
CA PRO A 62 -12.44 16.66 4.95
C PRO A 62 -13.35 15.88 4.02
N VAL A 63 -14.45 16.51 3.62
CA VAL A 63 -15.38 16.03 2.59
C VAL A 63 -14.84 16.45 1.22
N PHE A 64 -14.73 15.49 0.30
CA PHE A 64 -14.30 15.76 -1.07
C PHE A 64 -15.48 16.30 -1.90
N ASP A 65 -15.46 17.60 -2.17
CA ASP A 65 -16.40 18.25 -3.09
C ASP A 65 -15.68 18.54 -4.40
N ILE A 66 -15.92 17.74 -5.43
CA ILE A 66 -15.25 17.86 -6.73
C ILE A 66 -15.51 19.21 -7.40
N ARG A 67 -16.65 19.86 -7.13
CA ARG A 67 -16.98 21.18 -7.69
C ARG A 67 -16.11 22.31 -7.13
N LYS A 68 -15.49 22.10 -5.96
CA LYS A 68 -14.56 23.03 -5.33
C LYS A 68 -13.10 22.76 -5.66
N THR A 69 -12.85 21.80 -6.56
CA THR A 69 -11.52 21.43 -7.01
C THR A 69 -11.34 21.80 -8.48
N ASN A 70 -10.08 21.80 -8.94
CA ASN A 70 -9.74 21.95 -10.35
C ASN A 70 -9.62 20.59 -11.06
N PHE A 71 -10.18 19.53 -10.46
CA PHE A 71 -10.11 18.18 -11.04
C PHE A 71 -11.18 17.95 -12.10
N ARG A 72 -10.79 17.31 -13.19
CA ARG A 72 -11.68 16.67 -14.17
C ARG A 72 -11.66 15.17 -13.98
N ILE A 73 -12.83 14.55 -13.97
CA ILE A 73 -12.94 13.08 -13.98
C ILE A 73 -12.54 12.57 -15.35
N VAL A 74 -11.63 11.61 -15.38
CA VAL A 74 -11.20 10.93 -16.61
C VAL A 74 -11.99 9.64 -16.79
N GLN A 75 -11.80 8.69 -15.89
CA GLN A 75 -12.47 7.38 -15.96
C GLN A 75 -12.43 6.67 -14.61
N MET A 76 -13.21 5.61 -14.51
CA MET A 76 -13.07 4.64 -13.42
C MET A 76 -11.85 3.77 -13.72
N GLY A 77 -10.92 3.73 -12.80
CA GLY A 77 -9.77 2.84 -12.81
C GLY A 77 -9.88 1.83 -11.68
N GLY A 78 -8.79 1.12 -11.44
CA GLY A 78 -8.64 0.21 -10.32
C GLY A 78 -8.58 -1.25 -10.70
N GLY A 79 -7.97 -2.03 -9.79
CA GLY A 79 -7.90 -3.48 -9.87
C GLY A 79 -9.20 -4.13 -9.41
N GLN A 80 -9.16 -5.46 -9.25
CA GLN A 80 -10.35 -6.28 -8.96
C GLN A 80 -11.02 -5.99 -7.59
N GLN A 81 -10.36 -5.28 -6.67
CA GLN A 81 -10.84 -5.10 -5.30
C GLN A 81 -10.94 -3.63 -4.84
N THR A 82 -10.33 -2.70 -5.55
CA THR A 82 -10.25 -1.30 -5.16
C THR A 82 -11.06 -0.44 -6.13
N THR A 83 -12.00 0.34 -5.60
CA THR A 83 -12.67 1.39 -6.38
C THR A 83 -11.70 2.55 -6.53
N SER A 84 -11.39 2.96 -7.75
CA SER A 84 -10.58 4.14 -8.00
C SER A 84 -11.14 4.99 -9.13
N LEU A 85 -11.01 6.31 -8.99
CA LEU A 85 -11.43 7.30 -9.98
C LEU A 85 -10.20 8.09 -10.40
N GLU A 86 -9.87 8.03 -11.68
CA GLU A 86 -8.77 8.79 -12.28
C GLU A 86 -9.21 10.23 -12.52
N LEU A 87 -8.38 11.14 -12.06
CA LEU A 87 -8.61 12.58 -12.12
C LEU A 87 -7.41 13.26 -12.77
N VAL A 88 -7.65 14.41 -13.39
CA VAL A 88 -6.60 15.27 -13.92
C VAL A 88 -6.85 16.68 -13.42
N ASP A 89 -5.80 17.35 -12.92
CA ASP A 89 -5.89 18.74 -12.47
C ASP A 89 -5.69 19.75 -13.63
N ASP A 90 -5.70 21.04 -13.32
CA ASP A 90 -5.52 22.14 -14.27
C ASP A 90 -4.12 22.22 -14.89
N LYS A 91 -3.16 21.42 -14.37
CA LYS A 91 -1.78 21.29 -14.88
C LYS A 91 -1.55 19.97 -15.59
N ASP A 92 -2.62 19.26 -15.97
CA ASP A 92 -2.60 17.94 -16.59
C ASP A 92 -1.87 16.86 -15.75
N ARG A 93 -1.78 17.03 -14.42
CA ARG A 93 -1.22 16.01 -13.53
C ARG A 93 -2.26 14.95 -13.24
N GLU A 94 -1.83 13.68 -13.30
CA GLU A 94 -2.67 12.54 -13.00
C GLU A 94 -2.81 12.34 -11.48
N TRP A 95 -4.04 12.27 -11.02
CA TRP A 95 -4.43 11.97 -9.66
C TRP A 95 -5.37 10.77 -9.64
N VAL A 96 -5.38 10.04 -8.54
CA VAL A 96 -6.32 8.95 -8.35
C VAL A 96 -6.97 9.06 -6.98
N LEU A 97 -8.29 9.05 -6.98
CA LEU A 97 -9.09 8.93 -5.77
C LEU A 97 -9.36 7.43 -5.55
N ARG A 98 -8.69 6.81 -4.58
CA ARG A 98 -8.69 5.37 -4.33
C ARG A 98 -9.38 5.03 -3.02
N SER A 99 -10.36 4.10 -3.03
CA SER A 99 -11.05 3.69 -1.81
C SER A 99 -10.10 3.05 -0.81
N VAL A 100 -10.24 3.41 0.47
CA VAL A 100 -9.48 2.80 1.57
C VAL A 100 -9.95 1.38 1.81
N ASP A 101 -11.27 1.18 1.88
CA ASP A 101 -11.86 -0.16 1.99
C ASP A 101 -11.88 -0.85 0.63
N LYS A 102 -11.58 -2.14 0.63
CA LYS A 102 -11.56 -2.99 -0.57
C LYS A 102 -12.88 -3.74 -0.70
N ASP A 103 -13.51 -3.65 -1.86
CA ASP A 103 -14.72 -4.39 -2.17
C ASP A 103 -14.39 -5.69 -2.91
N VAL A 104 -14.37 -6.77 -2.16
CA VAL A 104 -14.10 -8.12 -2.69
C VAL A 104 -15.24 -8.63 -3.59
N GLN A 105 -16.39 -7.97 -3.59
CA GLN A 105 -17.53 -8.35 -4.44
C GLN A 105 -17.31 -8.04 -5.92
N SER A 106 -16.42 -7.12 -6.22
CA SER A 106 -16.06 -6.75 -7.60
C SER A 106 -15.27 -7.85 -8.32
N ASP A 107 -14.62 -8.76 -7.59
CA ASP A 107 -13.92 -9.92 -8.17
C ASP A 107 -14.91 -11.08 -8.39
N LYS A 108 -15.30 -11.31 -9.65
CA LYS A 108 -16.27 -12.35 -10.03
C LYS A 108 -15.85 -13.76 -9.58
N LYS A 109 -14.55 -14.08 -9.56
CA LYS A 109 -14.05 -15.39 -9.14
C LYS A 109 -14.18 -15.59 -7.63
N ILE A 110 -13.94 -14.54 -6.85
CA ILE A 110 -14.05 -14.55 -5.39
C ILE A 110 -15.53 -14.49 -4.98
N ALA A 111 -16.34 -13.69 -5.68
CA ALA A 111 -17.74 -13.48 -5.38
C ALA A 111 -18.59 -14.76 -5.48
N GLN A 112 -18.21 -15.70 -6.34
CA GLN A 112 -18.92 -16.97 -6.55
C GLN A 112 -18.83 -17.94 -5.37
N ASN A 113 -17.78 -17.83 -4.53
CA ASN A 113 -17.60 -18.70 -3.37
C ASN A 113 -17.68 -17.90 -2.09
N ARG A 114 -18.79 -18.05 -1.36
CA ARG A 114 -19.06 -17.32 -0.11
C ARG A 114 -17.95 -17.46 0.94
N ILE A 115 -17.35 -18.64 1.03
CA ILE A 115 -16.29 -18.92 2.03
C ILE A 115 -15.00 -18.18 1.61
N VAL A 116 -14.61 -18.30 0.34
CA VAL A 116 -13.43 -17.60 -0.19
C VAL A 116 -13.62 -16.10 -0.05
N LYS A 117 -14.79 -15.57 -0.39
CA LYS A 117 -15.14 -14.18 -0.21
C LYS A 117 -14.96 -13.72 1.24
N THR A 118 -15.48 -14.48 2.22
CA THR A 118 -15.33 -14.14 3.64
C THR A 118 -13.85 -14.14 4.04
N ILE A 119 -13.06 -15.12 3.63
CA ILE A 119 -11.64 -15.21 3.96
C ILE A 119 -10.88 -14.01 3.39
N VAL A 120 -11.12 -13.65 2.13
CA VAL A 120 -10.45 -12.52 1.48
C VAL A 120 -10.89 -11.19 2.08
N GLN A 121 -12.19 -11.01 2.37
CA GLN A 121 -12.70 -9.81 3.03
C GLN A 121 -12.10 -9.64 4.43
N GLU A 122 -11.99 -10.72 5.19
CA GLU A 122 -11.38 -10.71 6.51
C GLU A 122 -9.85 -10.45 6.45
N HIS A 123 -9.19 -10.87 5.36
CA HIS A 123 -7.79 -10.55 5.12
C HIS A 123 -7.55 -9.02 4.99
N VAL A 124 -8.51 -8.29 4.43
CA VAL A 124 -8.44 -6.81 4.32
C VAL A 124 -8.31 -6.16 5.70
N SER A 125 -8.89 -6.74 6.76
CA SER A 125 -8.74 -6.22 8.13
C SER A 125 -7.27 -6.20 8.60
N GLY A 126 -6.39 -6.95 7.96
CA GLY A 126 -4.94 -6.97 8.18
C GLY A 126 -4.17 -5.86 7.48
N SER A 127 -4.76 -5.22 6.48
CA SER A 127 -4.19 -4.03 5.84
C SER A 127 -4.38 -2.82 6.74
N TYR A 128 -3.35 -1.96 6.82
CA TYR A 128 -3.41 -0.75 7.63
C TYR A 128 -4.07 0.38 6.84
N PRO A 129 -5.25 0.89 7.23
CA PRO A 129 -6.05 1.79 6.40
C PRO A 129 -5.40 3.16 6.14
N TYR A 130 -4.44 3.56 6.97
CA TYR A 130 -3.79 4.88 6.93
C TYR A 130 -2.31 4.83 6.49
N ALA A 131 -1.84 3.70 5.95
CA ALA A 131 -0.46 3.55 5.50
C ALA A 131 -0.04 4.63 4.48
N GLY A 132 -0.95 4.96 3.57
CA GLY A 132 -0.74 5.97 2.53
C GLY A 132 -0.39 7.37 3.05
N LEU A 133 -0.81 7.71 4.27
CA LEU A 133 -0.53 9.03 4.85
C LEU A 133 0.89 9.18 5.42
N SER A 134 1.59 8.06 5.66
CA SER A 134 2.91 8.06 6.31
C SER A 134 4.04 7.59 5.41
N VAL A 135 3.78 6.61 4.55
CA VAL A 135 4.82 5.97 3.72
C VAL A 135 5.48 6.93 2.73
N PRO A 136 4.76 7.89 2.09
CA PRO A 136 5.38 8.84 1.18
C PRO A 136 6.51 9.66 1.79
N ASP A 137 6.36 10.14 3.02
CA ASP A 137 7.40 10.95 3.68
C ASP A 137 8.66 10.14 3.97
N ILE A 138 8.50 8.89 4.40
CA ILE A 138 9.62 7.96 4.61
C ILE A 138 10.34 7.71 3.28
N ALA A 139 9.58 7.52 2.20
CA ALA A 139 10.14 7.30 0.87
C ALA A 139 10.89 8.53 0.37
N GLN A 140 10.32 9.72 0.49
CA GLN A 140 10.95 10.99 0.07
C GLN A 140 12.23 11.27 0.85
N ALA A 141 12.25 11.03 2.16
CA ALA A 141 13.47 11.17 2.97
C ALA A 141 14.59 10.22 2.52
N ALA A 142 14.24 9.03 2.01
CA ALA A 142 15.18 8.09 1.41
C ALA A 142 15.61 8.48 -0.01
N GLY A 143 15.10 9.59 -0.57
CA GLY A 143 15.34 10.00 -1.96
C GLY A 143 14.53 9.18 -2.98
N VAL A 144 13.47 8.50 -2.54
CA VAL A 144 12.57 7.72 -3.39
C VAL A 144 11.36 8.56 -3.76
N SER A 145 11.04 8.60 -5.04
CA SER A 145 9.85 9.31 -5.51
C SER A 145 8.57 8.75 -4.89
N ALA A 146 7.76 9.65 -4.35
CA ALA A 146 6.44 9.32 -3.84
C ALA A 146 5.52 10.54 -3.96
N GLY A 147 4.32 10.34 -4.48
CA GLY A 147 3.32 11.38 -4.60
C GLY A 147 2.65 11.72 -3.27
N GLU A 148 2.12 12.91 -3.18
CA GLU A 148 1.30 13.36 -2.06
C GLU A 148 0.04 12.49 -1.92
N GLN A 149 -0.40 12.27 -0.69
CA GLN A 149 -1.60 11.51 -0.39
C GLN A 149 -2.43 12.21 0.69
N HIS A 150 -3.74 12.34 0.43
CA HIS A 150 -4.68 13.04 1.29
C HIS A 150 -5.93 12.20 1.53
N LEU A 151 -6.38 12.15 2.79
CA LEU A 151 -7.58 11.41 3.20
C LEU A 151 -8.82 12.27 2.99
N TYR A 152 -9.86 11.68 2.39
CA TYR A 152 -11.14 12.32 2.16
C TYR A 152 -12.31 11.36 2.36
N PHE A 153 -13.44 11.90 2.76
CA PHE A 153 -14.73 11.26 2.63
C PHE A 153 -15.43 11.73 1.36
N VAL A 154 -15.92 10.82 0.54
CA VAL A 154 -16.71 11.12 -0.65
C VAL A 154 -18.19 10.92 -0.32
N PRO A 155 -19.01 11.98 -0.31
CA PRO A 155 -20.44 11.87 -0.04
C PRO A 155 -21.21 11.28 -1.23
N ASP A 156 -22.49 11.00 -1.03
CA ASP A 156 -23.39 10.68 -2.12
C ASP A 156 -23.74 11.95 -2.89
N ASP A 157 -22.97 12.26 -3.96
CA ASP A 157 -23.08 13.50 -4.71
C ASP A 157 -23.29 13.24 -6.21
N THR A 158 -24.28 13.93 -6.78
CA THR A 158 -24.60 13.87 -8.21
C THR A 158 -23.47 14.38 -9.12
N ALA A 159 -22.54 15.20 -8.60
CA ALA A 159 -21.39 15.70 -9.34
C ALA A 159 -20.45 14.57 -9.85
N PHE A 160 -20.51 13.39 -9.28
CA PHE A 160 -19.78 12.20 -9.78
C PHE A 160 -20.46 11.52 -10.98
N GLY A 161 -21.63 11.98 -11.43
CA GLY A 161 -22.33 11.48 -12.60
C GLY A 161 -22.54 9.95 -12.55
N GLN A 162 -22.13 9.25 -13.61
CA GLN A 162 -22.24 7.78 -13.71
C GLN A 162 -21.44 7.02 -12.64
N TYR A 163 -20.46 7.65 -11.99
CA TYR A 163 -19.61 7.02 -10.97
C TYR A 163 -20.16 7.20 -9.54
N ARG A 164 -21.27 7.96 -9.37
CA ARG A 164 -21.86 8.30 -8.07
C ARG A 164 -22.04 7.09 -7.17
N GLN A 165 -22.68 6.03 -7.66
CA GLN A 165 -22.98 4.83 -6.86
C GLN A 165 -21.71 4.11 -6.36
N ALA A 166 -20.66 4.06 -7.17
CA ALA A 166 -19.40 3.43 -6.81
C ALA A 166 -18.62 4.24 -5.77
N MET A 167 -18.73 5.56 -5.83
CA MET A 167 -17.95 6.48 -4.98
C MET A 167 -18.66 6.83 -3.67
N ALA A 168 -20.00 6.83 -3.65
CA ALA A 168 -20.83 7.36 -2.58
C ALA A 168 -20.53 6.77 -1.19
N ASN A 169 -20.48 7.65 -0.19
CA ASN A 169 -20.44 7.33 1.23
C ASN A 169 -19.26 6.44 1.64
N LYS A 170 -18.07 6.71 1.10
CA LYS A 170 -16.85 5.96 1.36
C LYS A 170 -15.67 6.88 1.65
N VAL A 171 -14.69 6.30 2.36
CA VAL A 171 -13.40 6.96 2.62
C VAL A 171 -12.41 6.63 1.49
N PHE A 172 -11.73 7.66 1.00
CA PHE A 172 -10.77 7.58 -0.08
C PHE A 172 -9.44 8.23 0.30
N ILE A 173 -8.38 7.81 -0.35
CA ILE A 173 -7.11 8.53 -0.41
C ILE A 173 -6.97 9.10 -1.82
N LEU A 174 -6.77 10.42 -1.91
CA LEU A 174 -6.39 11.12 -3.12
C LEU A 174 -4.88 11.04 -3.27
N VAL A 175 -4.41 10.45 -4.35
CA VAL A 175 -2.99 10.15 -4.61
C VAL A 175 -2.53 10.91 -5.85
N ASN A 176 -1.43 11.64 -5.74
CA ASN A 176 -0.73 12.17 -6.91
C ASN A 176 0.08 11.05 -7.58
N ASN A 177 -0.35 10.60 -8.75
CA ASN A 177 0.32 9.53 -9.51
C ASN A 177 1.48 10.04 -10.36
N GLN A 178 1.61 11.36 -10.56
CA GLN A 178 2.65 11.98 -11.36
C GLN A 178 3.47 13.01 -10.56
N PRO A 179 4.22 12.60 -9.54
CA PRO A 179 5.00 13.53 -8.73
C PRO A 179 6.08 14.30 -9.53
N HIS A 180 6.41 13.86 -10.75
CA HIS A 180 7.44 14.45 -11.61
C HIS A 180 6.92 15.13 -12.89
N LEU A 181 5.62 15.34 -13.04
CA LEU A 181 5.00 15.93 -14.25
C LEU A 181 5.30 15.15 -15.56
N GLN A 182 5.99 14.04 -15.50
CA GLN A 182 6.33 13.20 -16.65
C GLN A 182 5.62 11.85 -16.53
N LYS A 183 4.96 11.44 -17.60
CA LYS A 183 4.34 10.12 -17.68
C LYS A 183 5.42 9.06 -17.76
N GLY A 184 5.38 8.11 -16.83
CA GLY A 184 6.29 6.97 -16.85
C GLY A 184 5.75 5.84 -17.72
N ILE A 185 6.65 4.95 -18.15
CA ILE A 185 6.32 3.73 -18.89
C ILE A 185 6.19 2.54 -17.94
N THR A 186 5.61 1.45 -18.42
CA THR A 186 5.46 0.17 -17.68
C THR A 186 6.80 -0.57 -17.55
N THR A 187 6.86 -1.56 -16.65
CA THR A 187 8.05 -2.42 -16.52
C THR A 187 8.30 -3.23 -17.81
N ALA A 188 7.24 -3.71 -18.46
CA ALA A 188 7.37 -4.44 -19.72
C ALA A 188 8.01 -3.58 -20.83
N GLU A 189 7.52 -2.35 -21.01
CA GLU A 189 8.09 -1.39 -21.98
C GLU A 189 9.54 -1.02 -21.64
N MET A 190 9.84 -0.81 -20.35
CA MET A 190 11.21 -0.54 -19.90
C MET A 190 12.15 -1.69 -20.23
N LEU A 191 11.75 -2.94 -19.95
CA LEU A 191 12.54 -4.13 -20.24
C LEU A 191 12.76 -4.33 -21.73
N GLU A 192 11.77 -4.02 -22.56
CA GLU A 192 11.90 -4.06 -24.02
C GLU A 192 12.94 -3.04 -24.52
N LYS A 193 12.89 -1.80 -24.03
CA LYS A 193 13.86 -0.77 -24.37
C LYS A 193 15.28 -1.14 -23.94
N LEU A 194 15.47 -1.72 -22.74
CA LEU A 194 16.76 -2.21 -22.29
C LEU A 194 17.37 -3.31 -23.20
N LYS A 195 16.52 -4.11 -23.85
CA LYS A 195 16.97 -5.15 -24.79
C LYS A 195 17.28 -4.57 -26.18
N SER A 196 16.52 -3.58 -26.62
CA SER A 196 16.59 -3.04 -27.98
C SER A 196 17.76 -2.08 -28.20
N ASP A 197 18.17 -1.33 -27.17
CA ASP A 197 19.19 -0.30 -27.31
C ASP A 197 20.09 -0.22 -26.05
N LYS A 198 21.39 -0.41 -26.24
CA LYS A 198 22.41 -0.41 -25.18
C LYS A 198 22.59 0.95 -24.48
N ARG A 199 22.05 2.03 -25.03
CA ARG A 199 22.05 3.35 -24.38
C ARG A 199 21.10 3.42 -23.18
N TYR A 200 20.09 2.54 -23.13
CA TYR A 200 19.19 2.46 -22.00
C TYR A 200 19.82 1.71 -20.83
N TYR A 201 19.62 2.24 -19.63
CA TYR A 201 19.97 1.55 -18.39
C TYR A 201 19.03 1.94 -17.25
N VAL A 202 18.90 1.08 -16.25
CA VAL A 202 18.20 1.40 -15.00
C VAL A 202 19.22 1.89 -14.00
N HIS A 203 18.86 2.92 -13.22
CA HIS A 203 19.72 3.41 -12.14
C HIS A 203 19.59 2.46 -10.92
N PRO A 204 20.55 1.52 -10.72
CA PRO A 204 20.37 0.42 -9.78
C PRO A 204 20.32 0.87 -8.31
N LYS A 205 21.04 1.96 -7.97
CA LYS A 205 21.03 2.55 -6.63
C LYS A 205 19.65 3.08 -6.26
N GLU A 206 18.98 3.79 -7.18
CA GLU A 206 17.66 4.37 -6.93
C GLU A 206 16.59 3.27 -6.83
N TYR A 207 16.70 2.22 -7.66
CA TYR A 207 15.84 1.04 -7.54
C TYR A 207 16.02 0.35 -6.18
N LEU A 208 17.26 0.13 -5.74
CA LEU A 208 17.53 -0.50 -4.44
C LEU A 208 16.96 0.33 -3.27
N LYS A 209 17.10 1.67 -3.31
CA LYS A 209 16.46 2.56 -2.31
C LYS A 209 14.94 2.37 -2.26
N ALA A 210 14.28 2.27 -3.41
CA ALA A 210 12.84 2.01 -3.47
C ALA A 210 12.47 0.66 -2.85
N ARG A 211 13.28 -0.39 -3.09
CA ARG A 211 13.11 -1.70 -2.44
C ARG A 211 13.36 -1.64 -0.93
N LEU A 212 14.32 -0.85 -0.46
CA LEU A 212 14.57 -0.65 0.97
C LEU A 212 13.35 -0.05 1.68
N VAL A 213 12.61 0.86 1.03
CA VAL A 213 11.33 1.36 1.56
C VAL A 213 10.32 0.23 1.68
N ASP A 214 10.12 -0.58 0.61
CA ASP A 214 9.17 -1.70 0.63
C ASP A 214 9.48 -2.69 1.76
N TRP A 215 10.77 -3.01 1.94
CA TRP A 215 11.20 -3.92 3.01
C TRP A 215 11.09 -3.27 4.40
N LEU A 216 11.33 -1.97 4.53
CA LEU A 216 11.16 -1.26 5.80
C LEU A 216 9.72 -1.31 6.27
N VAL A 217 8.76 -1.01 5.40
CA VAL A 217 7.33 -0.97 5.70
C VAL A 217 6.64 -2.34 5.60
N ALA A 218 7.39 -3.39 5.21
CA ALA A 218 6.91 -4.76 4.99
C ALA A 218 5.79 -4.85 3.93
N ASP A 219 5.92 -4.08 2.85
CA ASP A 219 5.05 -4.25 1.69
C ASP A 219 5.37 -5.58 1.00
N TRP A 220 4.45 -6.54 1.10
CA TRP A 220 4.62 -7.90 0.60
C TRP A 220 4.10 -8.09 -0.83
N ASP A 221 3.41 -7.10 -1.37
CA ASP A 221 2.71 -7.23 -2.67
C ASP A 221 3.49 -6.67 -3.85
N ARG A 222 4.69 -6.13 -3.65
CA ARG A 222 5.49 -5.52 -4.70
C ARG A 222 5.74 -6.47 -5.87
N HIS A 223 5.17 -6.15 -7.04
CA HIS A 223 5.32 -6.88 -8.31
C HIS A 223 5.56 -5.91 -9.48
N GLU A 224 5.76 -6.43 -10.68
CA GLU A 224 6.20 -5.67 -11.86
C GLU A 224 5.26 -4.52 -12.26
N ASP A 225 3.94 -4.69 -12.11
CA ASP A 225 2.95 -3.67 -12.50
C ASP A 225 2.88 -2.49 -11.53
N GLN A 226 3.52 -2.60 -10.36
CA GLN A 226 3.54 -1.54 -9.36
C GLN A 226 4.74 -0.59 -9.49
N TRP A 227 5.36 -0.57 -10.65
CA TRP A 227 6.42 0.36 -11.00
C TRP A 227 6.04 1.22 -12.19
N SER A 228 6.46 2.47 -12.17
CA SER A 228 6.49 3.37 -13.31
C SER A 228 7.93 3.80 -13.53
N TRP A 229 8.35 3.93 -14.78
CA TRP A 229 9.73 4.22 -15.13
C TRP A 229 9.81 5.51 -15.93
N ILE A 230 10.55 6.48 -15.41
CA ILE A 230 10.73 7.79 -16.02
C ILE A 230 12.08 7.81 -16.74
N GLU A 231 12.08 8.22 -18.00
CA GLU A 231 13.31 8.40 -18.78
C GLU A 231 13.96 9.74 -18.47
N LYS A 232 15.26 9.72 -18.19
CA LYS A 232 16.12 10.91 -18.17
C LYS A 232 17.22 10.72 -19.18
N LYS A 233 17.24 11.60 -20.19
CA LYS A 233 18.22 11.57 -21.28
C LYS A 233 19.45 12.40 -20.90
N THR A 234 20.62 11.85 -21.22
CA THR A 234 21.91 12.56 -21.29
C THR A 234 22.42 12.49 -22.74
N ASP A 235 23.51 13.15 -23.05
CA ASP A 235 24.07 13.16 -24.41
C ASP A 235 24.41 11.75 -24.95
N SER A 236 24.81 10.84 -24.06
CA SER A 236 25.28 9.49 -24.45
C SER A 236 24.44 8.33 -23.95
N ALA A 237 23.48 8.57 -23.02
CA ALA A 237 22.74 7.51 -22.37
C ALA A 237 21.31 7.93 -21.98
N ILE A 238 20.45 6.96 -21.70
CA ILE A 238 19.08 7.16 -21.24
C ILE A 238 18.87 6.32 -19.99
N ALA A 239 18.71 7.01 -18.86
CA ALA A 239 18.53 6.38 -17.57
C ALA A 239 17.04 6.22 -17.25
N PHE A 240 16.63 5.06 -16.80
CA PHE A 240 15.33 4.85 -16.18
C PHE A 240 15.42 5.07 -14.67
N TYR A 241 14.57 5.98 -14.16
CA TYR A 241 14.35 6.20 -12.76
C TYR A 241 13.02 5.59 -12.34
N VAL A 242 13.04 4.89 -11.22
CA VAL A 242 11.87 4.19 -10.71
C VAL A 242 10.95 5.13 -9.93
N VAL A 243 9.66 5.03 -10.21
CA VAL A 243 8.58 5.62 -9.41
C VAL A 243 7.70 4.49 -8.90
N PRO A 244 7.82 4.13 -7.62
CA PRO A 244 6.96 3.11 -7.03
C PRO A 244 5.52 3.59 -6.96
N LYS A 245 4.61 2.77 -7.45
CA LYS A 245 3.17 2.93 -7.27
C LYS A 245 2.73 2.02 -6.13
N ASP A 246 1.58 2.27 -5.58
CA ASP A 246 0.85 1.39 -4.67
C ASP A 246 1.69 0.74 -3.55
N ARG A 247 1.58 1.27 -2.35
CA ARG A 247 2.12 0.67 -1.11
C ARG A 247 0.99 0.43 -0.10
N ASP A 248 -0.15 -0.04 -0.58
CA ASP A 248 -1.35 -0.25 0.23
C ASP A 248 -1.23 -1.47 1.19
N GLN A 249 -0.22 -2.32 0.97
CA GLN A 249 0.10 -3.44 1.85
C GLN A 249 1.17 -3.11 2.90
N ALA A 250 1.62 -1.85 2.97
CA ALA A 250 2.53 -1.41 4.02
C ALA A 250 1.93 -1.62 5.42
N PHE A 251 2.77 -2.00 6.36
CA PHE A 251 2.42 -2.30 7.76
C PHE A 251 1.46 -3.50 7.94
N PHE A 252 1.30 -4.35 6.94
CA PHE A 252 0.37 -5.48 6.98
C PHE A 252 0.56 -6.35 8.22
N ARG A 253 -0.56 -6.67 8.90
CA ARG A 253 -0.60 -7.52 10.09
C ARG A 253 -1.77 -8.48 10.02
N SER A 254 -1.49 -9.77 10.07
CA SER A 254 -2.53 -10.78 10.17
C SER A 254 -2.09 -11.87 11.14
N ASN A 255 -2.77 -11.96 12.28
CA ASN A 255 -2.41 -12.89 13.35
C ASN A 255 -3.45 -13.99 13.57
N GLY A 256 -4.43 -14.14 12.69
CA GLY A 256 -5.43 -15.20 12.74
C GLY A 256 -4.88 -16.58 12.41
N LEU A 257 -5.47 -17.62 13.03
CA LEU A 257 -5.08 -19.00 12.81
C LEU A 257 -5.24 -19.43 11.35
N LEU A 258 -6.38 -19.10 10.73
CA LEU A 258 -6.67 -19.47 9.34
C LEU A 258 -5.71 -18.79 8.37
N VAL A 259 -5.39 -17.51 8.60
CA VAL A 259 -4.44 -16.79 7.74
C VAL A 259 -3.04 -17.40 7.84
N LYS A 260 -2.62 -17.84 9.02
CA LYS A 260 -1.33 -18.55 9.18
C LYS A 260 -1.31 -19.84 8.36
N ILE A 261 -2.40 -20.62 8.39
CA ILE A 261 -2.52 -21.86 7.61
C ILE A 261 -2.49 -21.54 6.11
N VAL A 262 -3.31 -20.59 5.63
CA VAL A 262 -3.36 -20.22 4.22
C VAL A 262 -2.02 -19.66 3.75
N SER A 263 -1.32 -18.86 4.58
CA SER A 263 -0.01 -18.31 4.21
C SER A 263 1.08 -19.38 4.04
N LEU A 264 0.96 -20.53 4.73
CA LEU A 264 1.92 -21.62 4.55
C LEU A 264 1.79 -22.31 3.19
N PHE A 265 0.57 -22.42 2.67
CA PHE A 265 0.29 -23.21 1.46
C PHE A 265 0.09 -22.36 0.20
N SER A 266 -0.62 -21.25 0.30
CA SER A 266 -1.08 -20.48 -0.86
C SER A 266 -0.36 -19.15 -1.06
N MET A 267 0.12 -18.53 0.01
CA MET A 267 0.72 -17.18 -0.05
C MET A 267 2.02 -17.09 0.78
N PRO A 268 3.07 -17.85 0.44
CA PRO A 268 4.31 -17.92 1.23
C PRO A 268 5.12 -16.60 1.22
N HIS A 269 4.78 -15.67 0.36
CA HIS A 269 5.39 -14.33 0.28
C HIS A 269 4.82 -13.34 1.31
N ILE A 270 3.65 -13.60 1.89
CA ILE A 270 3.10 -12.74 2.94
C ILE A 270 4.00 -12.78 4.16
N ASN A 271 4.46 -11.61 4.57
CA ASN A 271 5.21 -11.41 5.79
C ASN A 271 4.59 -10.29 6.61
N GLN A 272 4.45 -10.52 7.90
CA GLN A 272 3.84 -9.56 8.79
C GLN A 272 4.80 -8.42 9.12
N PHE A 273 4.25 -7.22 9.30
CA PHE A 273 4.98 -6.09 9.85
C PHE A 273 5.31 -6.33 11.34
N ASN A 274 6.50 -6.85 11.59
CA ASN A 274 7.01 -7.15 12.93
C ASN A 274 8.24 -6.29 13.27
N LYS A 275 8.54 -6.17 14.55
CA LYS A 275 9.67 -5.37 15.06
C LYS A 275 11.03 -5.89 14.58
N SER A 276 11.17 -7.21 14.38
CA SER A 276 12.47 -7.82 14.05
C SER A 276 12.98 -7.52 12.64
N GLY A 277 12.11 -7.11 11.70
CA GLY A 277 12.46 -6.92 10.30
C GLY A 277 12.85 -8.20 9.54
N ARG A 278 12.66 -9.39 10.15
CA ARG A 278 12.97 -10.69 9.51
C ARG A 278 12.02 -10.98 8.35
N GLY A 279 12.47 -11.80 7.42
CA GLY A 279 11.63 -12.31 6.32
C GLY A 279 11.67 -11.47 5.05
N ILE A 280 12.69 -10.63 4.86
CA ILE A 280 12.89 -9.86 3.61
C ILE A 280 12.92 -10.77 2.38
N GLN A 281 13.49 -11.98 2.48
CA GLN A 281 13.48 -12.96 1.39
C GLN A 281 12.05 -13.34 0.94
N LYS A 282 11.10 -13.42 1.89
CA LYS A 282 9.68 -13.65 1.55
C LYS A 282 9.07 -12.45 0.88
N LEU A 283 9.31 -11.24 1.41
CA LEU A 283 8.85 -9.98 0.84
C LEU A 283 9.41 -9.73 -0.57
N GLY A 284 10.65 -10.15 -0.83
CA GLY A 284 11.30 -10.00 -2.13
C GLY A 284 10.83 -11.01 -3.19
N LYS A 285 10.04 -12.03 -2.83
CA LYS A 285 9.78 -13.18 -3.70
C LYS A 285 9.12 -12.81 -5.02
N LYS A 286 8.14 -11.90 -5.02
CA LYS A 286 7.41 -11.48 -6.23
C LYS A 286 8.26 -10.63 -7.19
N ALA A 287 9.21 -9.87 -6.66
CA ALA A 287 10.09 -9.00 -7.46
C ALA A 287 11.48 -9.58 -7.68
N LYS A 288 11.74 -10.84 -7.28
CA LYS A 288 13.08 -11.44 -7.24
C LYS A 288 13.83 -11.34 -8.57
N GLU A 289 13.17 -11.67 -9.68
CA GLU A 289 13.80 -11.67 -10.99
C GLU A 289 14.17 -10.23 -11.42
N LEU A 290 13.29 -9.27 -11.20
CA LEU A 290 13.54 -7.86 -11.45
C LEU A 290 14.65 -7.32 -10.52
N ASP A 291 14.61 -7.67 -9.23
CA ASP A 291 15.64 -7.32 -8.26
C ASP A 291 17.02 -7.82 -8.73
N LYS A 292 17.11 -9.09 -9.16
CA LYS A 292 18.34 -9.70 -9.68
C LYS A 292 18.82 -9.02 -10.96
N GLN A 293 17.92 -8.77 -11.91
CA GLN A 293 18.25 -8.13 -13.18
C GLN A 293 18.81 -6.72 -13.00
N ILE A 294 18.20 -5.92 -12.12
CA ILE A 294 18.57 -4.51 -11.95
C ILE A 294 19.78 -4.36 -11.01
N THR A 295 19.79 -5.09 -9.90
CA THR A 295 20.83 -4.90 -8.86
C THR A 295 22.01 -5.85 -9.00
N GLY A 296 21.96 -6.82 -9.91
CA GLY A 296 22.99 -7.87 -10.05
C GLY A 296 24.40 -7.36 -10.37
N LYS A 297 24.53 -6.13 -10.89
CA LYS A 297 25.83 -5.48 -11.13
C LYS A 297 26.40 -4.75 -9.91
N LEU A 298 25.59 -4.52 -8.87
CA LEU A 298 26.04 -3.90 -7.63
C LEU A 298 26.85 -4.90 -6.81
N LYS A 299 28.02 -4.47 -6.36
CA LYS A 299 28.86 -5.25 -5.45
C LYS A 299 28.30 -5.21 -4.03
N LYS A 300 28.80 -6.07 -3.17
CA LYS A 300 28.44 -6.12 -1.75
C LYS A 300 28.61 -4.76 -1.06
N GLU A 301 29.74 -4.11 -1.32
CA GLU A 301 30.08 -2.81 -0.75
C GLU A 301 29.11 -1.70 -1.19
N ASP A 302 28.59 -1.77 -2.43
CA ASP A 302 27.60 -0.84 -2.95
C ASP A 302 26.29 -1.00 -2.15
N TRP A 303 25.82 -2.26 -1.95
CA TRP A 303 24.65 -2.52 -1.15
C TRP A 303 24.79 -2.00 0.28
N GLU A 304 25.91 -2.30 0.94
CA GLU A 304 26.17 -1.86 2.31
C GLU A 304 26.18 -0.33 2.41
N THR A 305 26.79 0.36 1.45
CA THR A 305 26.84 1.82 1.38
C THR A 305 25.45 2.41 1.20
N ILE A 306 24.66 1.88 0.26
CA ILE A 306 23.30 2.35 -0.02
C ILE A 306 22.39 2.13 1.20
N ILE A 307 22.50 0.99 1.89
CA ILE A 307 21.72 0.70 3.08
C ILE A 307 22.08 1.65 4.22
N LYS A 308 23.36 1.92 4.46
CA LYS A 308 23.80 2.84 5.51
C LYS A 308 23.35 4.28 5.22
N GLU A 309 23.43 4.72 3.95
CA GLU A 309 22.89 6.02 3.51
C GLU A 309 21.39 6.11 3.76
N PHE A 310 20.65 5.07 3.39
CA PHE A 310 19.21 4.96 3.65
C PHE A 310 18.89 5.06 5.15
N GLN A 311 19.60 4.30 6.00
CA GLN A 311 19.40 4.32 7.45
C GLN A 311 19.66 5.72 8.05
N LYS A 312 20.66 6.44 7.53
CA LYS A 312 20.96 7.81 7.94
C LYS A 312 19.86 8.79 7.55
N ASN A 313 19.36 8.68 6.32
CA ASN A 313 18.35 9.59 5.78
C ASN A 313 16.97 9.39 6.41
N VAL A 314 16.60 8.13 6.67
CA VAL A 314 15.36 7.78 7.38
C VAL A 314 15.59 7.86 8.89
N SER A 315 15.83 9.07 9.38
CA SER A 315 16.13 9.35 10.79
C SER A 315 14.92 9.10 11.70
N ASP A 316 15.15 9.13 13.02
CA ASP A 316 14.07 9.03 14.01
C ASP A 316 13.03 10.13 13.84
N SER A 317 13.49 11.37 13.60
CA SER A 317 12.60 12.52 13.38
C SER A 317 11.75 12.37 12.11
N VAL A 318 12.30 11.83 11.05
CA VAL A 318 11.55 11.52 9.81
C VAL A 318 10.45 10.51 10.10
N ILE A 319 10.77 9.41 10.78
CA ILE A 319 9.80 8.36 11.11
C ILE A 319 8.68 8.93 12.00
N GLU A 320 9.03 9.68 13.04
CA GLU A 320 8.06 10.29 13.95
C GLU A 320 7.14 11.29 13.23
N SER A 321 7.72 12.18 12.42
CA SER A 321 6.95 13.16 11.64
C SER A 321 6.02 12.48 10.64
N ALA A 322 6.49 11.44 9.94
CA ALA A 322 5.68 10.70 8.99
C ALA A 322 4.48 10.01 9.66
N ILE A 323 4.68 9.39 10.81
CA ILE A 323 3.58 8.71 11.52
C ILE A 323 2.62 9.71 12.17
N LYS A 324 3.08 10.89 12.60
CA LYS A 324 2.24 11.96 13.13
C LYS A 324 1.30 12.59 12.07
N LYS A 325 1.49 12.33 10.78
CA LYS A 325 0.53 12.74 9.73
C LYS A 325 -0.77 11.92 9.72
N GLN A 326 -0.80 10.81 10.45
CA GLN A 326 -2.04 10.06 10.63
C GLN A 326 -3.03 10.86 11.48
N PRO A 327 -4.35 10.60 11.30
CA PRO A 327 -5.35 11.21 12.16
C PRO A 327 -5.01 11.05 13.64
N PRO A 328 -5.21 12.09 14.48
CA PRO A 328 -4.85 12.04 15.91
C PRO A 328 -5.47 10.85 16.64
N GLU A 329 -6.70 10.47 16.30
CA GLU A 329 -7.43 9.35 16.87
C GLU A 329 -6.71 8.02 16.59
N ILE A 330 -6.16 7.88 15.41
CA ILE A 330 -5.41 6.69 14.97
C ILE A 330 -4.00 6.69 15.55
N PHE A 331 -3.35 7.86 15.57
CA PHE A 331 -2.04 8.01 16.22
C PHE A 331 -2.10 7.61 17.69
N ALA A 332 -3.15 8.00 18.42
CA ALA A 332 -3.35 7.63 19.82
C ALA A 332 -3.42 6.10 20.02
N ILE A 333 -4.00 5.36 19.07
CA ILE A 333 -4.13 3.90 19.17
C ILE A 333 -2.82 3.18 18.79
N ARG A 334 -2.14 3.64 17.72
CA ARG A 334 -1.09 2.86 17.07
C ARG A 334 0.21 3.61 16.79
N GLY A 335 0.22 4.92 16.86
CA GLY A 335 1.35 5.74 16.42
C GLY A 335 2.69 5.33 17.05
N ASN A 336 2.74 5.24 18.38
CA ASN A 336 3.97 4.88 19.09
C ASN A 336 4.46 3.46 18.75
N GLU A 337 3.55 2.48 18.63
CA GLU A 337 3.91 1.11 18.23
C GLU A 337 4.52 1.07 16.81
N LEU A 338 3.95 1.83 15.86
CA LEU A 338 4.48 1.93 14.50
C LEU A 338 5.87 2.58 14.49
N ILE A 339 6.04 3.69 15.19
CA ILE A 339 7.33 4.39 15.33
C ILE A 339 8.40 3.44 15.83
N GLU A 340 8.17 2.75 16.96
CA GLU A 340 9.14 1.79 17.50
C GLU A 340 9.47 0.66 16.54
N LYS A 341 8.47 0.11 15.87
CA LYS A 341 8.69 -0.98 14.90
C LYS A 341 9.50 -0.50 13.70
N ILE A 342 9.17 0.65 13.14
CA ILE A 342 9.89 1.19 11.96
C ILE A 342 11.33 1.50 12.33
N LYS A 343 11.59 2.14 13.48
CA LYS A 343 12.95 2.41 13.98
C LYS A 343 13.76 1.10 14.12
N SER A 344 13.20 0.11 14.82
CA SER A 344 13.85 -1.17 15.00
C SER A 344 14.14 -1.91 13.68
N ARG A 345 13.21 -1.83 12.72
CA ARG A 345 13.39 -2.42 11.37
C ARG A 345 14.45 -1.69 10.58
N ARG A 346 14.46 -0.34 10.61
CA ARG A 346 15.51 0.48 9.99
C ARG A 346 16.89 0.09 10.52
N ASP A 347 17.04 0.02 11.83
CA ASP A 347 18.31 -0.32 12.47
C ASP A 347 18.80 -1.73 12.11
N GLY A 348 17.86 -2.66 11.95
CA GLY A 348 18.14 -4.03 11.52
C GLY A 348 18.31 -4.24 10.01
N LEU A 349 18.07 -3.22 9.16
CA LEU A 349 18.03 -3.36 7.70
C LEU A 349 19.31 -3.98 7.14
N LEU A 350 20.48 -3.46 7.49
CA LEU A 350 21.75 -3.96 6.98
C LEU A 350 21.86 -5.48 7.14
N LYS A 351 21.61 -6.00 8.35
CA LYS A 351 21.68 -7.42 8.66
C LYS A 351 20.72 -8.27 7.81
N HIS A 352 19.50 -7.77 7.61
CA HIS A 352 18.45 -8.56 6.95
C HIS A 352 18.49 -8.44 5.44
N VAL A 353 18.84 -7.27 4.91
CA VAL A 353 18.98 -7.03 3.47
C VAL A 353 20.20 -7.74 2.92
N MET A 354 21.32 -7.78 3.65
CA MET A 354 22.51 -8.52 3.19
C MET A 354 22.26 -10.04 3.10
N LYS A 355 21.33 -10.61 3.90
CA LYS A 355 20.88 -11.99 3.68
C LYS A 355 20.12 -12.17 2.37
N TYR A 356 19.34 -11.15 1.96
CA TYR A 356 18.66 -11.17 0.67
C TYR A 356 19.65 -11.01 -0.49
N TYR A 357 20.65 -10.14 -0.35
CA TYR A 357 21.76 -10.04 -1.31
C TYR A 357 22.38 -11.41 -1.57
N HIS A 358 22.81 -12.12 -0.53
CA HIS A 358 23.38 -13.47 -0.68
C HIS A 358 22.41 -14.47 -1.32
N PHE A 359 21.12 -14.37 -0.97
CA PHE A 359 20.09 -15.20 -1.60
C PHE A 359 19.97 -14.95 -3.10
N LEU A 360 20.04 -13.67 -3.55
CA LEU A 360 20.04 -13.35 -4.99
C LEU A 360 21.28 -13.86 -5.73
N GLN A 361 22.44 -13.89 -5.08
CA GLN A 361 23.68 -14.39 -5.71
C GLN A 361 23.68 -15.92 -5.86
N GLN A 362 22.95 -16.64 -5.05
CA GLN A 362 22.86 -18.11 -5.09
C GLN A 362 21.74 -18.63 -6.00
N SER A 363 20.89 -17.78 -6.49
CA SER A 363 19.70 -18.09 -7.28
C SER A 363 19.83 -17.61 -8.70
#